data_5e2f499cb81e535e2a5c8fa03427c959
#
_entry.id   5e2f499cb81e535e2a5c8fa03427c959
#
_cell.length_a   1.000
_cell.length_b   1.000
_cell.length_c   1.000
_cell.angle_alpha   90.00
_cell.angle_beta   90.00
_cell.angle_gamma   90.00
#
_symmetry.space_group_name_H-M   'P 1'
#
loop_
_entity.id
_entity.type
_entity.pdbx_description
1 polymer ?
#
loop_
_entity_poly.entity_id
_entity_poly.type
_entity_poly.pdbx_seq_one_letter_code
_entity_poly.pdbx_strand_id
1 'polypeptide(L)'
;MADEPIEALGGKTPMQYAKTPYMDKLAELGVTGQMKTVADGFHPGSEVANMAVLGYDLPSVYEGRGVLEAASIGVALQPGEMAMRCNLICVEGDILKNHSSGHISTEEADELIQCLNERLGSDRVKFYTGVSYRHLLVIKGGDKRLDCTPPHDVPLHPFRPLMIKPEVPEARETADLLNELILKSQEILKDHPVNLKRMAAGKDPANSIWPWSPGYRPAMRTMREMYGFGKGSVISAVDLIRGIGVYAGLEVLHVEGATGLYDTNYEGKAHAALEALKTNDFVYLHIEASDEAGHEGDVDLKIKTIEYLDNRAVRIIYEETQKWDEPVAIAILPDHPTPCLLYT
;
A
#
# COMPACT_ATOMS: atom_id res chain seq x y z
N MET A 1 -6.77 4.82 -13.41
CA MET A 1 -7.32 5.41 -14.67
C MET A 1 -7.38 4.38 -15.80
N ALA A 2 -6.36 3.53 -15.96
CA ALA A 2 -6.36 2.51 -17.01
C ALA A 2 -7.46 1.47 -16.81
N ASP A 3 -8.06 1.04 -17.92
CA ASP A 3 -9.17 0.09 -17.96
C ASP A 3 -9.32 -0.51 -19.37
N GLU A 4 -10.13 -1.54 -19.49
CA GLU A 4 -10.50 -2.14 -20.77
C GLU A 4 -11.69 -1.39 -21.42
N PRO A 5 -11.89 -1.53 -22.74
CA PRO A 5 -13.07 -0.99 -23.41
C PRO A 5 -14.37 -1.62 -22.89
N ILE A 6 -15.38 -0.78 -22.58
CA ILE A 6 -16.66 -1.19 -22.00
C ILE A 6 -17.78 -1.02 -23.04
N GLU A 7 -18.57 -2.04 -23.28
CA GLU A 7 -19.66 -2.02 -24.29
C GLU A 7 -20.69 -0.92 -24.00
N ALA A 8 -21.09 -0.77 -22.71
CA ALA A 8 -22.01 0.29 -22.29
C ALA A 8 -21.50 1.72 -22.57
N LEU A 9 -20.19 1.90 -22.74
CA LEU A 9 -19.57 3.16 -23.11
C LEU A 9 -19.32 3.29 -24.64
N GLY A 10 -19.96 2.42 -25.42
CA GLY A 10 -19.76 2.37 -26.88
C GLY A 10 -18.39 1.87 -27.29
N GLY A 11 -17.80 0.95 -26.52
CA GLY A 11 -16.48 0.38 -26.77
C GLY A 11 -15.30 1.30 -26.40
N LYS A 12 -15.54 2.31 -25.59
CA LYS A 12 -14.50 3.18 -25.04
C LYS A 12 -14.08 2.72 -23.65
N THR A 13 -12.84 3.01 -23.27
CA THR A 13 -12.42 2.91 -21.89
C THR A 13 -13.02 4.04 -21.05
N PRO A 14 -13.13 3.91 -19.70
CA PRO A 14 -13.53 5.02 -18.83
C PRO A 14 -12.71 6.30 -19.06
N MET A 15 -11.39 6.17 -19.29
CA MET A 15 -10.52 7.31 -19.61
C MET A 15 -10.88 7.98 -20.93
N GLN A 16 -11.23 7.22 -21.98
CA GLN A 16 -11.65 7.76 -23.27
C GLN A 16 -13.07 8.37 -23.24
N TYR A 17 -13.87 7.99 -22.25
CA TYR A 17 -15.23 8.48 -22.08
C TYR A 17 -15.31 9.73 -21.19
N ALA A 18 -14.45 9.82 -20.19
CA ALA A 18 -14.37 10.93 -19.23
C ALA A 18 -14.02 12.26 -19.95
N LYS A 19 -14.47 13.36 -19.35
CA LYS A 19 -14.13 14.71 -19.81
C LYS A 19 -12.89 15.20 -19.10
N THR A 20 -11.76 15.22 -19.82
CA THR A 20 -10.43 15.50 -19.27
C THR A 20 -9.71 16.64 -20.01
N PRO A 21 -10.29 17.86 -20.07
CA PRO A 21 -9.77 18.94 -20.93
C PRO A 21 -8.33 19.37 -20.60
N TYR A 22 -7.88 19.21 -19.36
CA TYR A 22 -6.51 19.58 -18.96
C TYR A 22 -5.50 18.47 -19.28
N MET A 23 -5.85 17.22 -19.10
CA MET A 23 -5.03 16.09 -19.55
C MET A 23 -4.94 16.06 -21.07
N ASP A 24 -6.06 16.30 -21.78
CA ASP A 24 -6.08 16.38 -23.24
C ASP A 24 -5.15 17.48 -23.73
N LYS A 25 -5.19 18.66 -23.10
CA LYS A 25 -4.31 19.78 -23.43
C LYS A 25 -2.84 19.46 -23.17
N LEU A 26 -2.52 18.78 -22.08
CA LEU A 26 -1.15 18.32 -21.80
C LEU A 26 -0.68 17.29 -22.83
N ALA A 27 -1.56 16.40 -23.27
CA ALA A 27 -1.26 15.42 -24.32
C ALA A 27 -1.02 16.10 -25.69
N GLU A 28 -1.78 17.17 -26.01
CA GLU A 28 -1.57 17.96 -27.23
C GLU A 28 -0.24 18.74 -27.24
N LEU A 29 0.16 19.25 -26.05
CA LEU A 29 1.39 20.05 -25.90
C LEU A 29 2.65 19.18 -25.70
N GLY A 30 2.47 17.95 -25.27
CA GLY A 30 3.54 17.05 -24.86
C GLY A 30 3.75 15.86 -25.78
N VAL A 31 4.21 14.78 -25.19
CA VAL A 31 4.42 13.49 -25.84
C VAL A 31 3.64 12.41 -25.11
N THR A 32 2.92 11.60 -25.84
CA THR A 32 2.19 10.45 -25.33
C THR A 32 2.91 9.14 -25.68
N GLY A 33 2.77 8.13 -24.82
CA GLY A 33 3.40 6.84 -25.05
C GLY A 33 2.81 5.72 -24.18
N GLN A 34 3.37 4.55 -24.29
CA GLN A 34 3.03 3.39 -23.46
C GLN A 34 4.22 2.99 -22.61
N MET A 35 3.96 2.66 -21.36
CA MET A 35 4.96 2.19 -20.41
C MET A 35 4.52 0.85 -19.83
N LYS A 36 5.43 -0.13 -19.82
CA LYS A 36 5.23 -1.40 -19.11
C LYS A 36 5.65 -1.20 -17.66
N THR A 37 4.68 -1.09 -16.78
CA THR A 37 4.89 -0.82 -15.34
C THR A 37 4.96 -2.07 -14.48
N VAL A 38 4.46 -3.21 -14.97
CA VAL A 38 4.56 -4.50 -14.29
C VAL A 38 5.54 -5.38 -15.07
N ALA A 39 6.67 -5.71 -14.45
CA ALA A 39 7.69 -6.58 -15.03
C ALA A 39 7.19 -8.03 -15.15
N ASP A 40 7.72 -8.78 -16.11
CA ASP A 40 7.38 -10.20 -16.30
C ASP A 40 7.73 -11.01 -15.03
N GLY A 41 6.80 -11.86 -14.61
CA GLY A 41 6.95 -12.69 -13.42
C GLY A 41 6.53 -12.03 -12.11
N PHE A 42 6.15 -10.75 -12.13
CA PHE A 42 5.59 -10.06 -10.96
C PHE A 42 4.06 -10.05 -10.99
N HIS A 43 3.47 -10.16 -9.83
CA HIS A 43 2.03 -9.98 -9.67
C HIS A 43 1.68 -8.49 -9.87
N PRO A 44 0.63 -8.14 -10.62
CA PRO A 44 0.20 -6.75 -10.73
C PRO A 44 -0.21 -6.21 -9.37
N GLY A 45 0.37 -5.05 -9.01
CA GLY A 45 0.10 -4.36 -7.76
C GLY A 45 0.75 -2.98 -7.76
N SER A 46 0.16 -2.05 -7.00
CA SER A 46 0.61 -0.66 -6.97
C SER A 46 2.06 -0.51 -6.51
N GLU A 47 2.54 -1.35 -5.58
CA GLU A 47 3.93 -1.31 -5.14
C GLU A 47 4.90 -1.67 -6.26
N VAL A 48 4.60 -2.71 -7.04
CA VAL A 48 5.42 -3.14 -8.20
C VAL A 48 5.41 -2.07 -9.27
N ALA A 49 4.23 -1.60 -9.64
CA ALA A 49 4.06 -0.63 -10.71
C ALA A 49 4.68 0.73 -10.39
N ASN A 50 4.46 1.26 -9.16
CA ASN A 50 5.02 2.55 -8.76
C ASN A 50 6.55 2.51 -8.63
N MET A 51 7.15 1.40 -8.17
CA MET A 51 8.61 1.23 -8.19
C MET A 51 9.15 1.24 -9.62
N ALA A 52 8.48 0.58 -10.57
CA ALA A 52 8.86 0.58 -11.98
C ALA A 52 8.72 1.99 -12.60
N VAL A 53 7.65 2.73 -12.27
CA VAL A 53 7.45 4.13 -12.70
C VAL A 53 8.60 5.02 -12.23
N LEU A 54 9.10 4.82 -11.02
CA LEU A 54 10.25 5.55 -10.47
C LEU A 54 11.61 5.04 -11.01
N GLY A 55 11.61 4.04 -11.91
CA GLY A 55 12.79 3.55 -12.61
C GLY A 55 13.61 2.50 -11.87
N TYR A 56 13.03 1.84 -10.86
CA TYR A 56 13.70 0.75 -10.16
C TYR A 56 13.64 -0.56 -10.92
N ASP A 57 14.75 -1.31 -10.90
CA ASP A 57 14.83 -2.68 -11.39
C ASP A 57 14.23 -3.65 -10.35
N LEU A 58 12.96 -3.98 -10.53
CA LEU A 58 12.18 -4.78 -9.57
C LEU A 58 12.84 -6.09 -9.14
N PRO A 59 13.41 -6.92 -10.04
CA PRO A 59 14.07 -8.15 -9.64
C PRO A 59 15.20 -7.95 -8.62
N SER A 60 15.84 -6.80 -8.64
CA SER A 60 16.97 -6.50 -7.74
C SER A 60 16.59 -5.83 -6.43
N VAL A 61 15.42 -5.17 -6.36
CA VAL A 61 15.08 -4.31 -5.21
C VAL A 61 13.76 -4.67 -4.52
N TYR A 62 12.86 -5.42 -5.17
CA TYR A 62 11.57 -5.73 -4.55
C TYR A 62 11.71 -6.78 -3.45
N GLU A 63 11.28 -6.40 -2.25
CA GLU A 63 11.41 -7.22 -1.04
C GLU A 63 10.05 -7.54 -0.39
N GLY A 64 8.93 -7.20 -1.06
CA GLY A 64 7.58 -7.43 -0.54
C GLY A 64 6.97 -6.20 0.15
N ARG A 65 5.68 -6.31 0.51
CA ARG A 65 4.88 -5.20 1.05
C ARG A 65 5.24 -4.82 2.48
N GLY A 66 5.59 -5.80 3.31
CA GLY A 66 5.84 -5.59 4.74
C GLY A 66 6.94 -4.56 5.01
N VAL A 67 7.99 -4.54 4.20
CA VAL A 67 9.10 -3.59 4.36
C VAL A 67 8.72 -2.16 3.94
N LEU A 68 7.85 -2.02 2.95
CA LEU A 68 7.35 -0.70 2.52
C LEU A 68 6.44 -0.09 3.58
N GLU A 69 5.56 -0.90 4.17
CA GLU A 69 4.72 -0.47 5.30
C GLU A 69 5.56 -0.13 6.54
N ALA A 70 6.64 -0.87 6.80
CA ALA A 70 7.60 -0.52 7.86
C ALA A 70 8.13 0.90 7.68
N ALA A 71 8.59 1.22 6.47
CA ALA A 71 9.12 2.54 6.17
C ALA A 71 8.05 3.64 6.30
N SER A 72 6.81 3.38 5.88
CA SER A 72 5.71 4.36 5.93
C SER A 72 5.33 4.78 7.35
N ILE A 73 5.43 3.85 8.31
CA ILE A 73 5.16 4.12 9.74
C ILE A 73 6.42 4.53 10.52
N GLY A 74 7.52 4.82 9.83
CA GLY A 74 8.77 5.30 10.44
C GLY A 74 9.65 4.23 11.08
N VAL A 75 9.38 2.95 10.82
CA VAL A 75 10.22 1.83 11.29
C VAL A 75 11.41 1.64 10.37
N ALA A 76 12.58 2.09 10.81
CA ALA A 76 13.84 1.95 10.09
C ALA A 76 14.45 0.57 10.36
N LEU A 77 14.34 -0.34 9.40
CA LEU A 77 14.90 -1.68 9.50
C LEU A 77 16.43 -1.63 9.52
N GLN A 78 17.01 -2.32 10.50
CA GLN A 78 18.46 -2.50 10.61
C GLN A 78 18.93 -3.70 9.76
N PRO A 79 20.22 -3.78 9.42
CA PRO A 79 20.78 -4.95 8.76
C PRO A 79 20.46 -6.23 9.53
N GLY A 80 19.93 -7.24 8.84
CA GLY A 80 19.54 -8.52 9.44
C GLY A 80 18.16 -8.53 10.10
N GLU A 81 17.39 -7.44 10.00
CA GLU A 81 15.98 -7.43 10.40
C GLU A 81 15.07 -7.75 9.20
N MET A 82 14.14 -8.65 9.41
CA MET A 82 13.08 -9.04 8.48
C MET A 82 11.77 -8.42 8.96
N ALA A 83 11.07 -7.70 8.09
CA ALA A 83 9.74 -7.18 8.37
C ALA A 83 8.67 -8.01 7.66
N MET A 84 7.51 -8.13 8.30
CA MET A 84 6.33 -8.79 7.77
C MET A 84 5.09 -7.97 8.06
N ARG A 85 4.13 -7.95 7.14
CA ARG A 85 2.77 -7.56 7.51
C ARG A 85 2.27 -8.52 8.59
N CYS A 86 1.56 -7.98 9.55
CA CYS A 86 1.00 -8.74 10.66
C CYS A 86 -0.46 -8.33 10.86
N ASN A 87 -1.38 -9.05 10.24
CA ASN A 87 -2.79 -8.75 10.41
C ASN A 87 -3.28 -9.24 11.77
N LEU A 88 -4.16 -8.48 12.40
CA LEU A 88 -5.06 -8.98 13.43
C LEU A 88 -6.27 -9.61 12.75
N ILE A 89 -6.47 -10.91 12.96
CA ILE A 89 -7.54 -11.69 12.33
C ILE A 89 -8.50 -12.27 13.37
N CYS A 90 -9.70 -12.64 12.93
CA CYS A 90 -10.65 -13.41 13.72
C CYS A 90 -10.57 -14.89 13.36
N VAL A 91 -10.28 -15.72 14.36
CA VAL A 91 -10.32 -17.19 14.27
C VAL A 91 -11.48 -17.70 15.12
N GLU A 92 -12.32 -18.58 14.57
CA GLU A 92 -13.41 -19.23 15.24
C GLU A 92 -13.24 -20.76 15.12
N GLY A 93 -12.94 -21.43 16.22
CA GLY A 93 -12.48 -22.82 16.21
C GLY A 93 -11.17 -22.96 15.41
N ASP A 94 -11.18 -23.75 14.34
CA ASP A 94 -10.05 -23.90 13.40
C ASP A 94 -10.18 -23.06 12.13
N ILE A 95 -11.20 -22.18 12.04
CA ILE A 95 -11.52 -21.43 10.82
C ILE A 95 -11.01 -19.97 10.93
N LEU A 96 -10.26 -19.51 9.92
CA LEU A 96 -9.99 -18.10 9.71
C LEU A 96 -11.30 -17.43 9.25
N LYS A 97 -12.05 -16.87 10.21
CA LYS A 97 -13.38 -16.31 9.96
C LYS A 97 -13.33 -15.00 9.20
N ASN A 98 -12.39 -14.13 9.61
CA ASN A 98 -12.32 -12.77 9.11
C ASN A 98 -10.88 -12.25 9.15
N HIS A 99 -10.36 -11.84 8.01
CA HIS A 99 -8.97 -11.34 7.85
C HIS A 99 -8.74 -9.93 8.42
N SER A 100 -9.81 -9.18 8.71
CA SER A 100 -9.78 -7.80 9.21
C SER A 100 -10.37 -7.64 10.60
N SER A 101 -10.75 -8.75 11.28
CA SER A 101 -11.47 -8.74 12.56
C SER A 101 -12.69 -7.82 12.56
N GLY A 102 -13.45 -7.80 11.43
CA GLY A 102 -14.60 -6.93 11.26
C GLY A 102 -14.22 -5.44 11.24
N HIS A 103 -13.12 -5.10 10.59
CA HIS A 103 -12.57 -3.75 10.51
C HIS A 103 -12.38 -3.13 11.91
N ILE A 104 -11.59 -3.81 12.75
CA ILE A 104 -11.24 -3.29 14.09
C ILE A 104 -10.68 -1.86 13.99
N SER A 105 -11.01 -0.99 14.94
CA SER A 105 -10.47 0.37 14.96
C SER A 105 -8.98 0.37 15.29
N THR A 106 -8.27 1.42 14.91
CA THR A 106 -6.83 1.54 15.19
C THR A 106 -6.57 1.60 16.69
N GLU A 107 -7.43 2.26 17.45
CA GLU A 107 -7.31 2.40 18.92
C GLU A 107 -7.47 1.04 19.62
N GLU A 108 -8.51 0.27 19.24
CA GLU A 108 -8.71 -1.08 19.79
C GLU A 108 -7.54 -2.02 19.43
N ALA A 109 -7.05 -1.90 18.20
CA ALA A 109 -5.95 -2.72 17.72
C ALA A 109 -4.62 -2.36 18.38
N ASP A 110 -4.37 -1.07 18.64
CA ASP A 110 -3.16 -0.61 19.34
C ASP A 110 -3.04 -1.24 20.74
N GLU A 111 -4.13 -1.28 21.53
CA GLU A 111 -4.13 -1.95 22.83
C GLU A 111 -3.75 -3.43 22.72
N LEU A 112 -4.22 -4.13 21.67
CA LEU A 112 -3.90 -5.55 21.45
C LEU A 112 -2.43 -5.75 21.02
N ILE A 113 -1.92 -4.89 20.13
CA ILE A 113 -0.55 -4.96 19.65
C ILE A 113 0.44 -4.62 20.77
N GLN A 114 0.14 -3.63 21.61
CA GLN A 114 0.96 -3.32 22.79
C GLN A 114 1.01 -4.51 23.75
N CYS A 115 -0.14 -5.14 24.05
CA CYS A 115 -0.21 -6.33 24.87
C CYS A 115 0.65 -7.48 24.28
N LEU A 116 0.58 -7.70 22.95
CA LEU A 116 1.41 -8.70 22.29
C LEU A 116 2.90 -8.37 22.39
N ASN A 117 3.27 -7.10 22.23
CA ASN A 117 4.65 -6.67 22.33
C ASN A 117 5.21 -6.84 23.77
N GLU A 118 4.39 -6.57 24.79
CA GLU A 118 4.74 -6.83 26.20
C GLU A 118 4.89 -8.32 26.54
N ARG A 119 4.06 -9.17 25.93
CA ARG A 119 3.98 -10.60 26.29
C ARG A 119 4.84 -11.51 25.43
N LEU A 120 5.04 -11.18 24.15
CA LEU A 120 5.78 -11.95 23.13
C LEU A 120 6.98 -11.20 22.57
N GLY A 121 7.05 -9.88 22.78
CA GLY A 121 8.17 -9.07 22.32
C GLY A 121 9.48 -9.42 23.03
N SER A 122 10.59 -9.21 22.33
CA SER A 122 11.94 -9.46 22.81
C SER A 122 12.96 -8.66 21.99
N ASP A 123 14.24 -8.83 22.25
CA ASP A 123 15.30 -8.28 21.41
C ASP A 123 15.26 -8.81 19.96
N ARG A 124 14.61 -9.96 19.76
CA ARG A 124 14.46 -10.61 18.45
C ARG A 124 13.11 -10.33 17.77
N VAL A 125 12.06 -10.11 18.53
CA VAL A 125 10.66 -10.00 18.05
C VAL A 125 10.08 -8.67 18.47
N LYS A 126 9.61 -7.87 17.53
CA LYS A 126 8.95 -6.57 17.81
C LYS A 126 7.67 -6.42 17.00
N PHE A 127 6.62 -6.01 17.67
CA PHE A 127 5.35 -5.65 17.05
C PHE A 127 5.22 -4.12 16.99
N TYR A 128 4.70 -3.62 15.87
CA TYR A 128 4.44 -2.20 15.68
C TYR A 128 3.00 -1.99 15.22
N THR A 129 2.32 -1.04 15.84
CA THR A 129 0.96 -0.69 15.47
C THR A 129 0.94 0.03 14.12
N GLY A 130 0.07 -0.42 13.24
CA GLY A 130 -0.27 0.22 11.99
C GLY A 130 -1.69 0.77 12.03
N VAL A 131 -2.47 0.57 10.97
CA VAL A 131 -3.83 1.11 10.83
C VAL A 131 -4.85 -0.01 10.82
N SER A 132 -5.90 0.09 11.67
CA SER A 132 -6.98 -0.89 11.77
C SER A 132 -6.42 -2.29 12.08
N TYR A 133 -6.66 -3.27 11.23
CA TYR A 133 -6.17 -4.65 11.39
C TYR A 133 -4.75 -4.88 10.84
N ARG A 134 -4.14 -3.90 10.19
CA ARG A 134 -2.83 -4.00 9.52
C ARG A 134 -1.73 -3.49 10.42
N HIS A 135 -0.86 -4.36 10.85
CA HIS A 135 0.28 -4.08 11.74
C HIS A 135 1.57 -4.65 11.14
N LEU A 136 2.67 -4.44 11.84
CA LEU A 136 3.98 -4.89 11.42
C LEU A 136 4.61 -5.79 12.49
N LEU A 137 5.25 -6.87 12.05
CA LEU A 137 6.11 -7.72 12.85
C LEU A 137 7.53 -7.64 12.30
N VAL A 138 8.50 -7.37 13.17
CA VAL A 138 9.93 -7.35 12.82
C VAL A 138 10.64 -8.46 13.57
N ILE A 139 11.39 -9.28 12.84
CA ILE A 139 12.18 -10.40 13.36
C ILE A 139 13.65 -10.15 13.05
N LYS A 140 14.48 -10.04 14.08
CA LYS A 140 15.93 -9.97 13.95
C LYS A 140 16.52 -11.35 13.65
N GLY A 141 17.27 -11.46 12.57
CA GLY A 141 17.85 -12.73 12.11
C GLY A 141 16.82 -13.71 11.56
N GLY A 142 15.65 -13.22 11.08
CA GLY A 142 14.66 -14.04 10.38
C GLY A 142 15.08 -14.34 8.94
N ASP A 143 14.68 -15.51 8.44
CA ASP A 143 14.85 -15.90 7.03
C ASP A 143 13.53 -15.68 6.28
N LYS A 144 13.56 -14.87 5.21
CA LYS A 144 12.36 -14.51 4.44
C LYS A 144 11.88 -15.58 3.45
N ARG A 145 12.63 -16.66 3.25
CA ARG A 145 12.27 -17.76 2.32
C ARG A 145 11.18 -18.64 2.94
N LEU A 146 10.00 -18.07 3.04
CA LEU A 146 8.81 -18.59 3.71
C LEU A 146 7.62 -18.60 2.77
N ASP A 147 6.91 -19.71 2.71
CA ASP A 147 5.59 -19.81 2.09
C ASP A 147 4.55 -19.27 3.09
N CYS A 148 3.98 -18.11 2.77
CA CYS A 148 3.01 -17.39 3.59
C CYS A 148 1.76 -17.07 2.77
N THR A 149 0.60 -17.51 3.24
CA THR A 149 -0.67 -17.23 2.59
C THR A 149 -1.25 -15.90 3.06
N PRO A 150 -1.58 -14.95 2.16
CA PRO A 150 -2.31 -13.74 2.52
C PRO A 150 -3.68 -14.07 3.12
N PRO A 151 -4.08 -13.53 4.28
CA PRO A 151 -5.30 -13.96 4.97
C PRO A 151 -6.59 -13.56 4.27
N HIS A 152 -6.55 -12.57 3.39
CA HIS A 152 -7.70 -12.13 2.59
C HIS A 152 -8.02 -13.05 1.41
N ASP A 153 -7.08 -13.91 1.00
CA ASP A 153 -7.28 -14.88 -0.08
C ASP A 153 -7.98 -16.16 0.41
N VAL A 154 -8.02 -16.36 1.73
CA VAL A 154 -8.48 -17.63 2.33
C VAL A 154 -9.52 -17.46 3.46
N PRO A 155 -10.50 -16.55 3.31
CA PRO A 155 -11.55 -16.42 4.30
C PRO A 155 -12.35 -17.73 4.41
N LEU A 156 -12.79 -18.05 5.61
CA LEU A 156 -13.58 -19.25 5.93
C LEU A 156 -12.86 -20.60 5.69
N HIS A 157 -11.53 -20.59 5.54
CA HIS A 157 -10.75 -21.82 5.44
C HIS A 157 -10.15 -22.21 6.80
N PRO A 158 -9.85 -23.51 7.01
CA PRO A 158 -9.08 -23.96 8.16
C PRO A 158 -7.70 -23.31 8.18
N PHE A 159 -7.32 -22.66 9.29
CA PHE A 159 -6.07 -21.90 9.33
C PHE A 159 -4.83 -22.79 9.54
N ARG A 160 -4.94 -23.95 10.21
CA ARG A 160 -3.78 -24.81 10.51
C ARG A 160 -3.02 -25.30 9.28
N PRO A 161 -3.67 -25.73 8.17
CA PRO A 161 -2.95 -26.11 6.94
C PRO A 161 -2.24 -24.93 6.26
N LEU A 162 -2.69 -23.69 6.56
CA LEU A 162 -2.19 -22.44 5.98
C LEU A 162 -1.09 -21.77 6.81
N MET A 163 -0.69 -22.39 7.94
CA MET A 163 0.42 -21.90 8.74
C MET A 163 1.71 -21.87 7.93
N ILE A 164 2.61 -20.97 8.32
CA ILE A 164 3.84 -20.65 7.59
C ILE A 164 4.72 -21.87 7.41
N LYS A 165 5.22 -22.08 6.20
CA LYS A 165 6.13 -23.18 5.86
C LYS A 165 7.47 -22.64 5.37
N PRO A 166 8.59 -23.31 5.72
CA PRO A 166 9.88 -22.95 5.16
C PRO A 166 9.97 -23.43 3.69
N GLU A 167 10.40 -22.55 2.79
CA GLU A 167 10.71 -22.90 1.39
C GLU A 167 12.07 -23.63 1.29
N VAL A 168 12.94 -23.40 2.26
CA VAL A 168 14.26 -24.01 2.38
C VAL A 168 14.51 -24.46 3.82
N PRO A 169 15.37 -25.47 4.05
CA PRO A 169 15.64 -25.98 5.40
C PRO A 169 16.13 -24.92 6.39
N GLU A 170 16.91 -23.94 5.94
CA GLU A 170 17.47 -22.87 6.77
C GLU A 170 16.39 -21.94 7.34
N ALA A 171 15.26 -21.79 6.64
CA ALA A 171 14.13 -20.95 7.09
C ALA A 171 13.23 -21.64 8.13
N ARG A 172 13.48 -22.90 8.48
CA ARG A 172 12.65 -23.69 9.42
C ARG A 172 12.52 -23.02 10.79
N GLU A 173 13.64 -22.57 11.36
CA GLU A 173 13.61 -21.93 12.68
C GLU A 173 12.70 -20.67 12.68
N THR A 174 12.76 -19.90 11.59
CA THR A 174 11.91 -18.71 11.44
C THR A 174 10.43 -19.09 11.28
N ALA A 175 10.13 -20.11 10.47
CA ALA A 175 8.76 -20.60 10.30
C ALA A 175 8.18 -21.12 11.63
N ASP A 176 8.95 -21.91 12.36
CA ASP A 176 8.54 -22.47 13.67
C ASP A 176 8.28 -21.36 14.70
N LEU A 177 9.17 -20.35 14.76
CA LEU A 177 8.98 -19.16 15.62
C LEU A 177 7.69 -18.41 15.27
N LEU A 178 7.45 -18.12 13.99
CA LEU A 178 6.26 -17.39 13.55
C LEU A 178 4.97 -18.16 13.86
N ASN A 179 4.97 -19.47 13.63
CA ASN A 179 3.85 -20.33 13.96
C ASN A 179 3.59 -20.39 15.48
N GLU A 180 4.65 -20.41 16.30
CA GLU A 180 4.53 -20.30 17.74
C GLU A 180 3.90 -18.96 18.16
N LEU A 181 4.33 -17.86 17.56
CA LEU A 181 3.75 -16.52 17.80
C LEU A 181 2.26 -16.46 17.43
N ILE A 182 1.86 -17.06 16.30
CA ILE A 182 0.43 -17.15 15.91
C ILE A 182 -0.36 -17.86 17.01
N LEU A 183 0.07 -19.05 17.44
CA LEU A 183 -0.67 -19.84 18.44
C LEU A 183 -0.68 -19.15 19.81
N LYS A 184 0.44 -18.61 20.26
CA LYS A 184 0.53 -17.87 21.53
C LYS A 184 -0.33 -16.60 21.52
N SER A 185 -0.43 -15.91 20.38
CA SER A 185 -1.29 -14.75 20.28
C SER A 185 -2.76 -15.10 20.54
N GLN A 186 -3.22 -16.26 20.08
CA GLN A 186 -4.58 -16.72 20.31
C GLN A 186 -4.85 -16.94 21.81
N GLU A 187 -3.89 -17.52 22.53
CA GLU A 187 -4.01 -17.73 23.99
C GLU A 187 -4.06 -16.41 24.76
N ILE A 188 -3.28 -15.40 24.34
CA ILE A 188 -3.21 -14.09 24.98
C ILE A 188 -4.44 -13.25 24.67
N LEU A 189 -4.87 -13.23 23.41
CA LEU A 189 -5.87 -12.30 22.94
C LEU A 189 -7.33 -12.75 23.18
N LYS A 190 -7.59 -14.06 23.37
CA LYS A 190 -8.95 -14.59 23.54
C LYS A 190 -9.73 -13.93 24.67
N ASP A 191 -9.07 -13.67 25.81
CA ASP A 191 -9.68 -13.11 27.01
C ASP A 191 -9.29 -11.62 27.22
N HIS A 192 -8.69 -10.96 26.24
CA HIS A 192 -8.31 -9.56 26.34
C HIS A 192 -9.56 -8.65 26.45
N PRO A 193 -9.56 -7.62 27.33
CA PRO A 193 -10.72 -6.78 27.57
C PRO A 193 -11.33 -6.17 26.30
N VAL A 194 -10.50 -5.76 25.32
CA VAL A 194 -10.96 -5.27 24.02
C VAL A 194 -11.80 -6.34 23.31
N ASN A 195 -11.32 -7.59 23.24
CA ASN A 195 -12.03 -8.67 22.55
C ASN A 195 -13.32 -9.07 23.28
N LEU A 196 -13.31 -9.07 24.62
CA LEU A 196 -14.51 -9.32 25.41
C LEU A 196 -15.59 -8.25 25.15
N LYS A 197 -15.22 -6.95 25.07
CA LYS A 197 -16.13 -5.86 24.72
C LYS A 197 -16.66 -6.01 23.29
N ARG A 198 -15.79 -6.37 22.35
CA ARG A 198 -16.17 -6.59 20.93
C ARG A 198 -17.21 -7.72 20.83
N MET A 199 -16.94 -8.87 21.43
CA MET A 199 -17.88 -10.01 21.45
C MET A 199 -19.20 -9.64 22.13
N ALA A 200 -19.18 -8.92 23.24
CA ALA A 200 -20.42 -8.45 23.89
C ALA A 200 -21.24 -7.47 23.01
N ALA A 201 -20.57 -6.76 22.10
CA ALA A 201 -21.20 -5.89 21.11
C ALA A 201 -21.57 -6.61 19.78
N GLY A 202 -21.44 -7.93 19.72
CA GLY A 202 -21.72 -8.72 18.52
C GLY A 202 -20.70 -8.54 17.37
N LYS A 203 -19.50 -8.02 17.68
CA LYS A 203 -18.42 -7.82 16.71
C LYS A 203 -17.43 -9.00 16.77
N ASP A 204 -16.76 -9.26 15.65
CA ASP A 204 -15.67 -10.23 15.58
C ASP A 204 -14.51 -9.82 16.50
N PRO A 205 -13.98 -10.72 17.36
CA PRO A 205 -12.76 -10.44 18.11
C PRO A 205 -11.54 -10.45 17.19
N ALA A 206 -10.51 -9.69 17.55
CA ALA A 206 -9.19 -9.76 16.95
C ALA A 206 -8.30 -10.69 17.80
N ASN A 207 -8.49 -11.99 17.65
CA ASN A 207 -7.99 -13.00 18.57
C ASN A 207 -6.78 -13.79 18.06
N SER A 208 -6.22 -13.43 16.91
CA SER A 208 -4.99 -14.03 16.39
C SER A 208 -4.22 -13.04 15.54
N ILE A 209 -2.89 -13.15 15.53
CA ILE A 209 -2.07 -12.52 14.51
C ILE A 209 -1.95 -13.43 13.29
N TRP A 210 -1.63 -12.80 12.13
CA TRP A 210 -1.32 -13.51 10.90
C TRP A 210 -0.20 -12.79 10.15
N PRO A 211 1.08 -13.19 10.37
CA PRO A 211 2.23 -12.66 9.67
C PRO A 211 2.29 -13.18 8.22
N TRP A 212 2.60 -12.29 7.27
CA TRP A 212 2.75 -12.63 5.86
C TRP A 212 3.58 -11.58 5.11
N SER A 213 3.99 -11.86 3.86
CA SER A 213 4.81 -10.97 3.02
C SER A 213 6.12 -10.54 3.71
N PRO A 214 7.01 -11.51 4.04
CA PRO A 214 8.31 -11.21 4.64
C PRO A 214 9.25 -10.53 3.66
N GLY A 215 10.13 -9.66 4.17
CA GLY A 215 11.17 -9.02 3.37
C GLY A 215 12.25 -8.38 4.25
N TYR A 216 13.38 -8.08 3.61
CA TYR A 216 14.46 -7.30 4.21
C TYR A 216 14.40 -5.86 3.74
N ARG A 217 15.20 -4.98 4.35
CA ARG A 217 15.37 -3.63 3.84
C ARG A 217 15.78 -3.69 2.36
N PRO A 218 15.01 -3.08 1.44
CA PRO A 218 15.34 -3.11 0.03
C PRO A 218 16.63 -2.37 -0.29
N ALA A 219 17.41 -2.89 -1.23
CA ALA A 219 18.65 -2.26 -1.71
C ALA A 219 18.36 -1.14 -2.72
N MET A 220 17.38 -0.28 -2.40
CA MET A 220 17.00 0.84 -3.24
C MET A 220 18.01 1.98 -3.12
N ARG A 221 18.53 2.45 -4.28
CA ARG A 221 19.25 3.71 -4.36
C ARG A 221 18.24 4.85 -4.27
N THR A 222 18.60 5.95 -3.65
CA THR A 222 17.74 7.15 -3.63
C THR A 222 17.60 7.73 -5.04
N MET A 223 16.48 8.42 -5.31
CA MET A 223 16.26 9.13 -6.57
C MET A 223 17.38 10.16 -6.85
N ARG A 224 17.89 10.79 -5.80
CA ARG A 224 19.06 11.67 -5.90
C ARG A 224 20.31 10.96 -6.44
N GLU A 225 20.58 9.74 -5.95
CA GLU A 225 21.71 8.93 -6.41
C GLU A 225 21.53 8.41 -7.83
N MET A 226 20.29 8.16 -8.26
CA MET A 226 20.01 7.67 -9.59
C MET A 226 19.97 8.76 -10.65
N TYR A 227 19.37 9.91 -10.33
CA TYR A 227 19.05 10.95 -11.31
C TYR A 227 19.74 12.30 -11.05
N GLY A 228 20.40 12.46 -9.92
CA GLY A 228 21.24 13.65 -9.64
C GLY A 228 20.49 14.92 -9.25
N PHE A 229 19.16 14.89 -9.04
CA PHE A 229 18.46 16.06 -8.53
C PHE A 229 18.66 16.28 -7.02
N GLY A 230 18.40 17.49 -6.52
CA GLY A 230 18.71 17.86 -5.13
C GLY A 230 17.72 17.30 -4.14
N LYS A 231 16.46 17.71 -4.23
CA LYS A 231 15.38 17.31 -3.32
C LYS A 231 14.16 16.82 -4.08
N GLY A 232 13.43 15.89 -3.48
CA GLY A 232 12.16 15.43 -4.00
C GLY A 232 11.19 15.06 -2.88
N SER A 233 9.90 15.09 -3.19
CA SER A 233 8.83 14.74 -2.26
C SER A 233 7.85 13.75 -2.86
N VAL A 234 7.16 13.02 -1.98
CA VAL A 234 6.04 12.14 -2.32
C VAL A 234 4.79 12.57 -1.56
N ILE A 235 3.67 12.62 -2.27
CA ILE A 235 2.34 12.90 -1.72
C ILE A 235 1.45 11.71 -2.04
N SER A 236 1.04 10.96 -1.02
CA SER A 236 0.12 9.83 -1.14
C SER A 236 -0.65 9.61 0.15
N ALA A 237 -1.86 9.06 0.05
CA ALA A 237 -2.60 8.53 1.19
C ALA A 237 -2.31 7.03 1.44
N VAL A 238 -1.64 6.38 0.50
CA VAL A 238 -1.35 4.93 0.52
C VAL A 238 0.00 4.66 1.15
N ASP A 239 0.03 3.84 2.20
CA ASP A 239 1.25 3.54 2.95
C ASP A 239 2.33 2.88 2.10
N LEU A 240 1.97 2.00 1.18
CA LEU A 240 2.92 1.37 0.26
C LEU A 240 3.69 2.41 -0.57
N ILE A 241 2.99 3.42 -1.08
CA ILE A 241 3.58 4.48 -1.90
C ILE A 241 4.45 5.41 -1.06
N ARG A 242 4.01 5.73 0.18
CA ARG A 242 4.84 6.48 1.15
C ARG A 242 6.12 5.72 1.46
N GLY A 243 6.02 4.40 1.71
CA GLY A 243 7.18 3.55 1.96
C GLY A 243 8.18 3.50 0.81
N ILE A 244 7.69 3.41 -0.43
CA ILE A 244 8.54 3.55 -1.63
C ILE A 244 9.23 4.91 -1.61
N GLY A 245 8.50 5.99 -1.34
CA GLY A 245 9.05 7.35 -1.25
C GLY A 245 10.17 7.45 -0.21
N VAL A 246 9.99 6.87 0.98
CA VAL A 246 11.02 6.85 2.04
C VAL A 246 12.30 6.16 1.55
N TYR A 247 12.19 4.96 0.96
CA TYR A 247 13.37 4.26 0.43
C TYR A 247 13.98 4.95 -0.79
N ALA A 248 13.15 5.63 -1.59
CA ALA A 248 13.60 6.47 -2.69
C ALA A 248 14.30 7.77 -2.24
N GLY A 249 14.33 8.06 -0.94
CA GLY A 249 14.91 9.28 -0.38
C GLY A 249 14.06 10.54 -0.62
N LEU A 250 12.75 10.37 -0.82
CA LEU A 250 11.79 11.46 -0.97
C LEU A 250 11.20 11.85 0.39
N GLU A 251 10.95 13.14 0.56
CA GLU A 251 10.21 13.64 1.72
C GLU A 251 8.73 13.28 1.60
N VAL A 252 8.17 12.63 2.62
CA VAL A 252 6.74 12.29 2.65
C VAL A 252 5.94 13.49 3.15
N LEU A 253 5.11 14.06 2.29
CA LEU A 253 4.25 15.17 2.63
C LEU A 253 2.83 14.68 2.98
N HIS A 254 2.38 15.06 4.17
CA HIS A 254 1.04 14.76 4.64
C HIS A 254 0.08 15.88 4.27
N VAL A 255 -1.07 15.51 3.71
CA VAL A 255 -2.13 16.44 3.30
C VAL A 255 -3.37 16.13 4.11
N GLU A 256 -3.91 17.13 4.80
CA GLU A 256 -5.15 16.98 5.58
C GLU A 256 -6.33 16.60 4.66
N GLY A 257 -7.11 15.60 5.08
CA GLY A 257 -8.22 15.07 4.27
C GLY A 257 -7.79 14.24 3.06
N ALA A 258 -6.50 13.92 2.92
CA ALA A 258 -6.05 12.98 1.90
C ALA A 258 -6.42 11.54 2.31
N THR A 259 -7.23 10.89 1.48
CA THR A 259 -7.62 9.48 1.59
C THR A 259 -7.20 8.73 0.33
N GLY A 260 -7.31 7.39 0.33
CA GLY A 260 -7.23 6.56 -0.89
C GLY A 260 -8.53 6.54 -1.68
N LEU A 261 -9.63 7.07 -1.13
CA LEU A 261 -10.97 6.98 -1.67
C LEU A 261 -11.32 8.14 -2.61
N TYR A 262 -12.51 8.06 -3.20
CA TYR A 262 -13.01 9.04 -4.19
C TYR A 262 -13.30 10.43 -3.61
N ASP A 263 -13.45 10.55 -2.30
CA ASP A 263 -13.67 11.81 -1.57
C ASP A 263 -12.37 12.48 -1.09
N THR A 264 -11.22 11.96 -1.50
CA THR A 264 -9.90 12.52 -1.14
C THR A 264 -9.80 14.02 -1.43
N ASN A 265 -8.96 14.72 -0.66
CA ASN A 265 -8.68 16.14 -0.87
C ASN A 265 -7.74 16.34 -2.08
N TYR A 266 -8.32 16.34 -3.31
CA TYR A 266 -7.59 16.54 -4.57
C TYR A 266 -6.88 17.89 -4.61
N GLU A 267 -7.58 18.96 -4.25
CA GLU A 267 -7.07 20.33 -4.24
C GLU A 267 -5.90 20.47 -3.27
N GLY A 268 -6.06 19.93 -2.06
CA GLY A 268 -5.00 19.95 -1.05
C GLY A 268 -3.75 19.22 -1.51
N LYS A 269 -3.91 18.07 -2.17
CA LYS A 269 -2.78 17.34 -2.77
C LYS A 269 -2.09 18.14 -3.88
N ALA A 270 -2.86 18.79 -4.76
CA ALA A 270 -2.32 19.64 -5.84
C ALA A 270 -1.56 20.86 -5.29
N HIS A 271 -2.14 21.56 -4.32
CA HIS A 271 -1.48 22.71 -3.68
C HIS A 271 -0.22 22.30 -2.91
N ALA A 272 -0.24 21.15 -2.21
CA ALA A 272 0.96 20.64 -1.55
C ALA A 272 2.08 20.32 -2.55
N ALA A 273 1.73 19.78 -3.73
CA ALA A 273 2.70 19.54 -4.79
C ALA A 273 3.33 20.84 -5.33
N LEU A 274 2.51 21.86 -5.58
CA LEU A 274 2.97 23.17 -6.03
C LEU A 274 3.86 23.86 -4.98
N GLU A 275 3.48 23.79 -3.70
CA GLU A 275 4.29 24.36 -2.62
C GLU A 275 5.63 23.63 -2.48
N ALA A 276 5.61 22.32 -2.58
CA ALA A 276 6.85 21.52 -2.52
C ALA A 276 7.79 21.85 -3.69
N LEU A 277 7.28 22.05 -4.91
CA LEU A 277 8.09 22.40 -6.08
C LEU A 277 8.81 23.73 -5.97
N LYS A 278 8.43 24.63 -5.06
CA LYS A 278 9.19 25.87 -4.80
C LYS A 278 10.59 25.63 -4.23
N THR A 279 10.79 24.46 -3.62
CA THR A 279 12.06 24.09 -2.94
C THR A 279 12.60 22.74 -3.34
N ASN A 280 11.83 21.95 -4.10
CA ASN A 280 12.16 20.61 -4.56
C ASN A 280 12.20 20.56 -6.08
N ASP A 281 13.11 19.76 -6.61
CA ASP A 281 13.26 19.53 -8.06
C ASP A 281 12.26 18.49 -8.60
N PHE A 282 11.66 17.68 -7.70
CA PHE A 282 10.79 16.57 -8.06
C PHE A 282 9.67 16.39 -7.05
N VAL A 283 8.44 16.16 -7.52
CA VAL A 283 7.30 15.77 -6.68
C VAL A 283 6.58 14.59 -7.32
N TYR A 284 6.41 13.52 -6.56
CA TYR A 284 5.61 12.36 -6.90
C TYR A 284 4.23 12.46 -6.25
N LEU A 285 3.23 12.84 -7.02
CA LEU A 285 1.85 12.98 -6.55
C LEU A 285 1.03 11.74 -6.94
N HIS A 286 0.58 11.00 -5.95
CA HIS A 286 -0.23 9.79 -6.13
C HIS A 286 -1.67 10.00 -5.68
N ILE A 287 -2.63 9.58 -6.53
CA ILE A 287 -4.07 9.62 -6.27
C ILE A 287 -4.69 8.27 -6.61
N GLU A 288 -5.22 7.56 -5.61
CA GLU A 288 -5.73 6.19 -5.69
C GLU A 288 -7.17 6.11 -6.20
N ALA A 289 -7.97 7.15 -6.01
CA ALA A 289 -9.43 7.17 -6.15
C ALA A 289 -10.01 6.40 -7.36
N SER A 290 -9.36 6.46 -8.52
CA SER A 290 -9.82 5.77 -9.72
C SER A 290 -9.50 4.26 -9.73
N ASP A 291 -8.55 3.84 -8.91
CA ASP A 291 -8.22 2.45 -8.68
C ASP A 291 -9.28 1.78 -7.80
N GLU A 292 -9.61 2.39 -6.67
CA GLU A 292 -10.68 1.93 -5.77
C GLU A 292 -12.03 1.81 -6.50
N ALA A 293 -12.40 2.80 -7.32
CA ALA A 293 -13.61 2.73 -8.14
C ALA A 293 -13.58 1.54 -9.12
N GLY A 294 -12.38 1.21 -9.64
CA GLY A 294 -12.17 0.01 -10.46
C GLY A 294 -12.40 -1.28 -9.67
N HIS A 295 -11.86 -1.38 -8.48
CA HIS A 295 -12.03 -2.52 -7.59
C HIS A 295 -13.49 -2.72 -7.13
N GLU A 296 -14.24 -1.63 -6.96
CA GLU A 296 -15.69 -1.69 -6.66
C GLU A 296 -16.54 -2.09 -7.89
N GLY A 297 -15.95 -2.10 -9.09
CA GLY A 297 -16.68 -2.37 -10.34
C GLY A 297 -17.62 -1.24 -10.75
N ASP A 298 -17.48 -0.05 -10.16
CA ASP A 298 -18.36 1.10 -10.43
C ASP A 298 -17.78 1.96 -11.56
N VAL A 299 -18.30 1.73 -12.76
CA VAL A 299 -17.88 2.42 -13.99
C VAL A 299 -18.16 3.93 -13.92
N ASP A 300 -19.33 4.32 -13.42
CA ASP A 300 -19.73 5.74 -13.33
C ASP A 300 -18.87 6.48 -12.30
N LEU A 301 -18.60 5.85 -11.17
CA LEU A 301 -17.70 6.40 -10.16
C LEU A 301 -16.26 6.52 -10.70
N LYS A 302 -15.79 5.54 -11.47
CA LYS A 302 -14.46 5.61 -12.09
C LYS A 302 -14.34 6.75 -13.08
N ILE A 303 -15.33 6.94 -13.96
CA ILE A 303 -15.37 8.09 -14.87
C ILE A 303 -15.31 9.40 -14.07
N LYS A 304 -16.15 9.51 -13.03
CA LYS A 304 -16.22 10.69 -12.18
C LYS A 304 -14.90 10.98 -11.45
N THR A 305 -14.23 9.95 -10.94
CA THR A 305 -12.92 10.13 -10.30
C THR A 305 -11.82 10.55 -11.26
N ILE A 306 -11.85 10.08 -12.51
CA ILE A 306 -10.97 10.57 -13.58
C ILE A 306 -11.23 12.04 -13.88
N GLU A 307 -12.50 12.45 -13.99
CA GLU A 307 -12.87 13.85 -14.19
C GLU A 307 -12.49 14.73 -12.99
N TYR A 308 -12.60 14.22 -11.76
CA TYR A 308 -12.12 14.92 -10.56
C TYR A 308 -10.60 15.09 -10.58
N LEU A 309 -9.87 14.07 -10.97
CA LEU A 309 -8.41 14.14 -11.09
C LEU A 309 -8.00 15.23 -12.09
N ASP A 310 -8.66 15.28 -13.26
CA ASP A 310 -8.41 16.31 -14.25
C ASP A 310 -8.73 17.72 -13.71
N ASN A 311 -9.96 17.94 -13.20
CA ASN A 311 -10.44 19.25 -12.85
C ASN A 311 -9.97 19.78 -11.50
N ARG A 312 -9.71 18.90 -10.52
CA ARG A 312 -9.43 19.27 -9.14
C ARG A 312 -7.94 19.10 -8.76
N ALA A 313 -7.16 18.40 -9.59
CA ALA A 313 -5.72 18.28 -9.38
C ALA A 313 -4.93 18.78 -10.60
N VAL A 314 -5.11 18.17 -11.78
CA VAL A 314 -4.32 18.51 -12.98
C VAL A 314 -4.52 19.95 -13.40
N ARG A 315 -5.77 20.44 -13.43
CA ARG A 315 -6.08 21.83 -13.72
C ARG A 315 -5.31 22.80 -12.84
N ILE A 316 -5.35 22.59 -11.52
CA ILE A 316 -4.70 23.49 -10.55
C ILE A 316 -3.19 23.53 -10.80
N ILE A 317 -2.58 22.36 -10.98
CA ILE A 317 -1.13 22.26 -11.25
C ILE A 317 -0.79 22.93 -12.57
N TYR A 318 -1.55 22.64 -13.64
CA TYR A 318 -1.32 23.21 -14.96
C TYR A 318 -1.45 24.75 -14.94
N GLU A 319 -2.58 25.28 -14.45
CA GLU A 319 -2.84 26.73 -14.45
C GLU A 319 -1.83 27.51 -13.59
N GLU A 320 -1.34 26.93 -12.50
CA GLU A 320 -0.36 27.60 -11.64
C GLU A 320 1.04 27.57 -12.25
N THR A 321 1.48 26.42 -12.77
CA THR A 321 2.82 26.29 -13.37
C THR A 321 2.99 27.13 -14.64
N GLN A 322 1.90 27.47 -15.35
CA GLN A 322 1.96 28.40 -16.49
C GLN A 322 2.35 29.83 -16.09
N LYS A 323 2.28 30.20 -14.82
CA LYS A 323 2.64 31.53 -14.30
C LYS A 323 4.09 31.61 -13.86
N TRP A 324 4.80 30.48 -13.82
CA TRP A 324 6.17 30.41 -13.37
C TRP A 324 7.16 30.74 -14.49
N ASP A 325 8.25 31.39 -14.12
CA ASP A 325 9.33 31.72 -15.07
C ASP A 325 10.18 30.47 -15.41
N GLU A 326 10.18 29.48 -14.52
CA GLU A 326 10.89 28.22 -14.74
C GLU A 326 9.99 27.19 -15.44
N PRO A 327 10.51 26.45 -16.42
CA PRO A 327 9.73 25.39 -17.08
C PRO A 327 9.50 24.21 -16.14
N VAL A 328 8.28 23.70 -16.10
CA VAL A 328 7.88 22.51 -15.32
C VAL A 328 7.51 21.38 -16.27
N ALA A 329 8.14 20.23 -16.10
CA ALA A 329 7.73 19.01 -16.79
C ALA A 329 6.64 18.30 -15.97
N ILE A 330 5.51 17.99 -16.59
CA ILE A 330 4.38 17.28 -15.97
C ILE A 330 4.23 15.94 -16.67
N ALA A 331 4.30 14.84 -15.92
CA ALA A 331 3.99 13.50 -16.40
C ALA A 331 2.72 12.99 -15.70
N ILE A 332 1.76 12.47 -16.47
CA ILE A 332 0.52 11.88 -15.97
C ILE A 332 0.44 10.47 -16.53
N LEU A 333 0.32 9.49 -15.66
CA LEU A 333 0.21 8.10 -16.06
C LEU A 333 -0.56 7.28 -15.02
N PRO A 334 -1.30 6.23 -15.43
CA PRO A 334 -1.72 5.18 -14.52
C PRO A 334 -0.52 4.29 -14.19
N ASP A 335 -0.50 3.74 -12.99
CA ASP A 335 0.50 2.77 -12.58
C ASP A 335 0.20 1.38 -13.17
N HIS A 336 -1.04 0.91 -13.10
CA HIS A 336 -1.52 -0.33 -13.71
C HIS A 336 -3.00 -0.22 -14.11
N PRO A 337 -3.53 -1.10 -14.97
CA PRO A 337 -4.96 -1.21 -15.20
C PRO A 337 -5.67 -1.86 -14.01
N THR A 338 -6.85 -1.34 -13.69
CA THR A 338 -7.78 -1.89 -12.69
C THR A 338 -9.17 -1.95 -13.30
N PRO A 339 -9.44 -2.92 -14.18
CA PRO A 339 -10.68 -2.99 -14.93
C PRO A 339 -11.90 -3.09 -14.02
N CYS A 340 -12.93 -2.24 -14.26
CA CYS A 340 -14.20 -2.28 -13.54
C CYS A 340 -14.96 -3.59 -13.80
N LEU A 341 -14.82 -4.15 -14.98
CA LEU A 341 -15.46 -5.39 -15.39
C LEU A 341 -14.40 -6.49 -15.48
N LEU A 342 -13.97 -6.97 -14.31
CA LEU A 342 -13.18 -8.18 -14.20
C LEU A 342 -14.13 -9.38 -14.17
N TYR A 343 -14.14 -10.17 -15.26
CA TYR A 343 -14.69 -11.53 -15.27
C TYR A 343 -16.20 -11.62 -15.12
N THR A 344 -16.92 -11.32 -16.19
CA THR A 344 -18.19 -12.01 -16.46
C THR A 344 -17.94 -13.26 -17.27
#